data_9936c3519ad0fdffa58fbfbf67196a6e
#
_entry.id   9936c3519ad0fdffa58fbfbf67196a6e
#
_cell.length_a   1.000
_cell.length_b   1.000
_cell.length_c   1.000
_cell.angle_alpha   90.00
_cell.angle_beta   90.00
_cell.angle_gamma   90.00
#
_symmetry.space_group_name_H-M   'P 1'
#
loop_
_entity.id
_entity.type
_entity.pdbx_description
1 polymer ?
#
loop_
_entity_poly.entity_id
_entity_poly.type
_entity_poly.pdbx_seq_one_letter_code
_entity_poly.pdbx_strand_id
1 'polypeptide(L)'
;MTVFSKNLKRFRIAKNLTQEQAAEALGISTQTVSRWECNTTLPDVTILPKIAALYCVTIDDLYRETSMAYDNYAQRLGSVFEASHKHEDFMQAYVEYQRLLKSGEYTIEDLRLYGILHQYMMEVCRDKAEEIFDRVIKKGPAEDPSVYWSTRRQKGYFLWEIGRNQENIDTFLPLVEGGSNELQEWICLIQAYTFAKEYEMAWEWIKKAESKFPESAILHIYAGDLLRSMKRYDEAFPHWKRALELEPEWCDSAYSIASCYEEMGDYENAYTAYNQIADNLERRGFDAETNWPRQLAEKCRQKMAIA
;
A
#
# COMPACT_ATOMS: atom_id res chain seq x y z
N MET A 1 49.92 -2.91 -3.39
CA MET A 1 48.77 -2.22 -3.97
C MET A 1 47.70 -2.16 -2.90
N THR A 2 47.20 -0.97 -2.55
CA THR A 2 46.12 -0.80 -1.58
C THR A 2 44.79 -1.31 -2.17
N VAL A 3 43.81 -1.58 -1.33
CA VAL A 3 42.44 -1.91 -1.77
C VAL A 3 41.88 -0.79 -2.65
N PHE A 4 42.09 0.46 -2.24
CA PHE A 4 41.67 1.64 -2.98
C PHE A 4 42.18 1.64 -4.44
N SER A 5 43.50 1.47 -4.65
CA SER A 5 44.13 1.47 -5.99
C SER A 5 43.62 0.33 -6.89
N LYS A 6 43.41 -0.86 -6.29
CA LYS A 6 42.81 -2.01 -6.99
C LYS A 6 41.38 -1.68 -7.41
N ASN A 7 40.58 -1.08 -6.51
CA ASN A 7 39.20 -0.73 -6.77
C ASN A 7 39.07 0.35 -7.83
N LEU A 8 39.86 1.41 -7.79
CA LEU A 8 39.88 2.43 -8.87
C LEU A 8 40.04 1.82 -10.25
N LYS A 9 41.06 0.94 -10.41
CA LYS A 9 41.29 0.25 -11.69
C LYS A 9 40.11 -0.68 -12.05
N ARG A 10 39.58 -1.46 -11.08
CA ARG A 10 38.48 -2.38 -11.29
C ARG A 10 37.21 -1.64 -11.73
N PHE A 11 36.83 -0.55 -11.06
CA PHE A 11 35.64 0.23 -11.38
C PHE A 11 35.77 0.94 -12.73
N ARG A 12 36.96 1.48 -13.07
CA ARG A 12 37.20 2.05 -14.39
C ARG A 12 36.99 1.00 -15.50
N ILE A 13 37.57 -0.20 -15.32
CA ILE A 13 37.43 -1.28 -16.31
C ILE A 13 35.98 -1.73 -16.40
N ALA A 14 35.27 -1.85 -15.29
CA ALA A 14 33.82 -2.20 -15.24
C ALA A 14 32.96 -1.20 -16.02
N LYS A 15 33.36 0.07 -16.06
CA LYS A 15 32.72 1.13 -16.87
C LYS A 15 33.25 1.20 -18.30
N ASN A 16 34.10 0.27 -18.73
CA ASN A 16 34.73 0.27 -20.06
C ASN A 16 35.48 1.55 -20.39
N LEU A 17 35.98 2.27 -19.36
CA LEU A 17 36.73 3.53 -19.56
C LEU A 17 38.23 3.26 -19.70
N THR A 18 38.87 3.97 -20.61
CA THR A 18 40.34 4.08 -20.61
C THR A 18 40.81 5.02 -19.51
N GLN A 19 42.09 4.99 -19.15
CA GLN A 19 42.66 5.97 -18.20
C GLN A 19 42.52 7.42 -18.70
N GLU A 20 42.60 7.63 -20.01
CA GLU A 20 42.39 8.93 -20.66
C GLU A 20 40.95 9.43 -20.50
N GLN A 21 39.99 8.57 -20.80
CA GLN A 21 38.56 8.92 -20.65
C GLN A 21 38.19 9.21 -19.19
N ALA A 22 38.70 8.42 -18.24
CA ALA A 22 38.48 8.67 -16.82
C ALA A 22 39.14 9.99 -16.37
N ALA A 23 40.34 10.30 -16.87
CA ALA A 23 41.04 11.54 -16.59
C ALA A 23 40.30 12.77 -17.14
N GLU A 24 39.80 12.69 -18.36
CA GLU A 24 38.97 13.72 -19.00
C GLU A 24 37.70 13.98 -18.19
N ALA A 25 36.93 12.92 -17.82
CA ALA A 25 35.72 13.03 -17.03
C ALA A 25 35.95 13.65 -15.64
N LEU A 26 37.09 13.39 -15.04
CA LEU A 26 37.49 13.97 -13.75
C LEU A 26 38.14 15.36 -13.84
N GLY A 27 38.48 15.82 -15.04
CA GLY A 27 39.18 17.10 -15.27
C GLY A 27 40.65 17.10 -14.76
N ILE A 28 41.36 15.96 -14.90
CA ILE A 28 42.72 15.74 -14.44
C ILE A 28 43.59 15.13 -15.54
N SER A 29 44.91 14.96 -15.32
CA SER A 29 45.78 14.29 -16.28
C SER A 29 45.70 12.78 -16.23
N THR A 30 45.88 12.10 -17.37
CA THR A 30 45.97 10.63 -17.48
C THR A 30 47.07 10.08 -16.57
N GLN A 31 48.17 10.80 -16.42
CA GLN A 31 49.25 10.44 -15.51
C GLN A 31 48.80 10.38 -14.05
N THR A 32 47.88 11.28 -13.65
CA THR A 32 47.32 11.30 -12.29
C THR A 32 46.49 10.04 -12.03
N VAL A 33 45.60 9.64 -12.94
CA VAL A 33 44.83 8.40 -12.86
C VAL A 33 45.75 7.18 -12.77
N SER A 34 46.76 7.12 -13.64
CA SER A 34 47.75 6.05 -13.63
C SER A 34 48.51 5.93 -12.30
N ARG A 35 48.92 7.08 -11.70
CA ARG A 35 49.57 7.08 -10.38
C ARG A 35 48.70 6.58 -9.27
N TRP A 36 47.40 6.91 -9.27
CA TRP A 36 46.44 6.42 -8.29
C TRP A 36 46.24 4.90 -8.43
N GLU A 37 46.07 4.40 -9.66
CA GLU A 37 45.89 2.98 -9.93
C GLU A 37 47.13 2.14 -9.62
N CYS A 38 48.33 2.75 -9.81
CA CYS A 38 49.62 2.14 -9.45
C CYS A 38 49.98 2.29 -7.96
N ASN A 39 49.14 2.96 -7.16
CA ASN A 39 49.39 3.23 -5.73
C ASN A 39 50.64 4.09 -5.46
N THR A 40 50.99 4.95 -6.39
CA THR A 40 52.14 5.87 -6.25
C THR A 40 51.72 7.13 -5.49
N THR A 41 50.50 7.59 -5.71
CA THR A 41 49.87 8.72 -5.00
C THR A 41 48.41 8.39 -4.71
N LEU A 42 47.82 9.09 -3.76
CA LEU A 42 46.39 9.06 -3.49
C LEU A 42 45.71 10.33 -4.01
N PRO A 43 44.40 10.25 -4.38
CA PRO A 43 43.64 11.45 -4.70
C PRO A 43 43.48 12.35 -3.48
N ASP A 44 43.31 13.64 -3.74
CA ASP A 44 42.81 14.57 -2.73
C ASP A 44 41.37 14.19 -2.29
N VAL A 45 41.05 14.42 -1.04
CA VAL A 45 39.72 14.08 -0.47
C VAL A 45 38.59 14.79 -1.21
N THR A 46 38.86 15.97 -1.76
CA THR A 46 37.85 16.79 -2.47
C THR A 46 37.44 16.19 -3.82
N ILE A 47 38.27 15.32 -4.43
CA ILE A 47 37.97 14.67 -5.71
C ILE A 47 37.26 13.31 -5.52
N LEU A 48 37.31 12.72 -4.31
CA LEU A 48 36.69 11.41 -4.05
C LEU A 48 35.18 11.36 -4.42
N PRO A 49 34.33 12.39 -4.13
CA PRO A 49 32.95 12.40 -4.57
C PRO A 49 32.77 12.31 -6.09
N LYS A 50 33.67 12.98 -6.87
CA LYS A 50 33.64 12.94 -8.33
C LYS A 50 34.03 11.55 -8.86
N ILE A 51 35.04 10.91 -8.24
CA ILE A 51 35.43 9.54 -8.56
C ILE A 51 34.30 8.56 -8.28
N ALA A 52 33.69 8.68 -7.12
CA ALA A 52 32.57 7.85 -6.72
C ALA A 52 31.35 8.00 -7.67
N ALA A 53 31.05 9.24 -8.07
CA ALA A 53 29.99 9.54 -9.04
C ALA A 53 30.33 8.97 -10.44
N LEU A 54 31.54 9.15 -10.94
CA LEU A 54 31.98 8.63 -12.24
C LEU A 54 31.85 7.10 -12.33
N TYR A 55 32.20 6.40 -11.25
CA TYR A 55 32.16 4.95 -11.21
C TYR A 55 30.85 4.38 -10.66
N CYS A 56 29.89 5.24 -10.31
CA CYS A 56 28.59 4.84 -9.70
C CYS A 56 28.78 3.97 -8.45
N VAL A 57 29.66 4.37 -7.56
CA VAL A 57 29.98 3.71 -6.29
C VAL A 57 29.92 4.70 -5.13
N THR A 58 29.95 4.21 -3.88
CA THR A 58 30.17 5.09 -2.72
C THR A 58 31.65 5.38 -2.52
N ILE A 59 31.97 6.43 -1.75
CA ILE A 59 33.36 6.68 -1.32
C ILE A 59 33.86 5.47 -0.51
N ASP A 60 33.00 4.87 0.33
CA ASP A 60 33.34 3.67 1.11
C ASP A 60 33.67 2.47 0.21
N ASP A 61 32.96 2.30 -0.91
CA ASP A 61 33.21 1.22 -1.86
C ASP A 61 34.61 1.30 -2.47
N LEU A 62 35.17 2.50 -2.58
CA LEU A 62 36.54 2.67 -3.03
C LEU A 62 37.56 2.01 -2.09
N TYR A 63 37.20 1.81 -0.83
CA TYR A 63 38.06 1.26 0.23
C TYR A 63 37.71 -0.15 0.68
N ARG A 64 36.55 -0.72 0.25
CA ARG A 64 36.11 -2.07 0.62
C ARG A 64 36.59 -3.14 -0.34
N GLU A 65 36.97 -4.32 0.17
CA GLU A 65 37.45 -5.45 -0.65
C GLU A 65 36.34 -6.09 -1.52
N THR A 66 35.09 -5.99 -1.11
CA THR A 66 33.91 -6.68 -1.69
C THR A 66 32.88 -5.75 -2.29
N SER A 67 33.27 -4.55 -2.75
CA SER A 67 32.29 -3.61 -3.35
C SER A 67 31.93 -3.99 -4.80
N MET A 68 30.65 -3.83 -5.15
CA MET A 68 30.14 -4.01 -6.51
C MET A 68 30.06 -2.66 -7.24
N ALA A 69 30.33 -2.68 -8.55
CA ALA A 69 30.05 -1.53 -9.41
C ALA A 69 28.60 -1.66 -9.92
N TYR A 70 27.88 -0.57 -9.93
CA TYR A 70 26.55 -0.47 -10.53
C TYR A 70 26.65 0.09 -11.96
N ASP A 71 25.71 -0.26 -12.83
CA ASP A 71 25.72 0.21 -14.21
C ASP A 71 25.44 1.71 -14.28
N ASN A 72 24.61 2.23 -13.37
CA ASN A 72 24.29 3.65 -13.28
C ASN A 72 24.01 4.08 -11.83
N TYR A 73 23.82 5.40 -11.68
CA TYR A 73 23.64 6.02 -10.37
C TYR A 73 22.28 5.67 -9.71
N ALA A 74 21.23 5.44 -10.51
CA ALA A 74 19.92 5.05 -10.00
C ALA A 74 19.98 3.66 -9.33
N GLN A 75 20.64 2.68 -9.95
CA GLN A 75 20.87 1.34 -9.37
C GLN A 75 21.63 1.44 -8.04
N ARG A 76 22.65 2.29 -7.99
CA ARG A 76 23.40 2.51 -6.74
C ARG A 76 22.50 3.05 -5.62
N LEU A 77 21.70 4.08 -5.90
CA LEU A 77 20.78 4.65 -4.91
C LEU A 77 19.72 3.64 -4.48
N GLY A 78 19.22 2.81 -5.40
CA GLY A 78 18.33 1.68 -5.10
C GLY A 78 18.94 0.73 -4.08
N SER A 79 20.21 0.36 -4.26
CA SER A 79 20.94 -0.49 -3.31
C SER A 79 21.17 0.19 -1.94
N VAL A 80 21.35 1.50 -1.89
CA VAL A 80 21.41 2.25 -0.62
C VAL A 80 20.08 2.17 0.12
N PHE A 81 18.97 2.35 -0.58
CA PHE A 81 17.65 2.20 0.02
C PHE A 81 17.38 0.76 0.49
N GLU A 82 17.71 -0.26 -0.31
CA GLU A 82 17.58 -1.67 0.06
C GLU A 82 18.30 -1.99 1.38
N ALA A 83 19.45 -1.36 1.62
CA ALA A 83 20.21 -1.56 2.86
C ALA A 83 19.70 -0.73 4.05
N SER A 84 19.12 0.45 3.80
CA SER A 84 18.75 1.40 4.86
C SER A 84 17.27 1.35 5.23
N HIS A 85 16.40 1.02 4.28
CA HIS A 85 14.94 1.11 4.35
C HIS A 85 14.43 2.50 4.77
N LYS A 86 15.24 3.57 4.56
CA LYS A 86 14.85 4.94 4.92
C LYS A 86 14.11 5.62 3.79
N HIS A 87 13.07 6.36 4.14
CA HIS A 87 12.26 7.10 3.18
C HIS A 87 13.08 8.10 2.34
N GLU A 88 14.05 8.76 2.97
CA GLU A 88 14.93 9.72 2.29
C GLU A 88 15.75 9.06 1.19
N ASP A 89 16.28 7.87 1.43
CA ASP A 89 17.06 7.10 0.46
C ASP A 89 16.18 6.58 -0.69
N PHE A 90 14.94 6.17 -0.38
CA PHE A 90 13.94 5.86 -1.41
C PHE A 90 13.70 7.06 -2.32
N MET A 91 13.46 8.25 -1.76
CA MET A 91 13.18 9.45 -2.56
C MET A 91 14.35 9.84 -3.46
N GLN A 92 15.59 9.68 -3.00
CA GLN A 92 16.77 9.91 -3.83
C GLN A 92 16.83 8.92 -5.00
N ALA A 93 16.66 7.63 -4.75
CA ALA A 93 16.62 6.60 -5.77
C ALA A 93 15.46 6.84 -6.76
N TYR A 94 14.26 7.13 -6.27
CA TYR A 94 13.09 7.41 -7.07
C TYR A 94 13.31 8.56 -8.07
N VAL A 95 13.82 9.68 -7.59
CA VAL A 95 14.10 10.86 -8.45
C VAL A 95 15.11 10.53 -9.53
N GLU A 96 16.15 9.76 -9.22
CA GLU A 96 17.18 9.39 -10.18
C GLU A 96 16.66 8.37 -11.21
N TYR A 97 15.85 7.38 -10.81
CA TYR A 97 15.16 6.50 -11.76
C TYR A 97 14.23 7.28 -12.68
N GLN A 98 13.48 8.26 -12.16
CA GLN A 98 12.63 9.13 -13.00
C GLN A 98 13.47 9.92 -14.03
N ARG A 99 14.65 10.39 -13.65
CA ARG A 99 15.57 11.08 -14.56
C ARG A 99 16.10 10.13 -15.63
N LEU A 100 16.53 8.94 -15.23
CA LEU A 100 17.01 7.88 -16.14
C LEU A 100 15.93 7.48 -17.15
N LEU A 101 14.69 7.28 -16.72
CA LEU A 101 13.57 6.94 -17.61
C LEU A 101 13.26 8.06 -18.61
N LYS A 102 13.33 9.33 -18.17
CA LYS A 102 13.12 10.49 -19.06
C LYS A 102 14.22 10.67 -20.10
N SER A 103 15.46 10.26 -19.82
CA SER A 103 16.56 10.31 -20.80
C SER A 103 16.39 9.30 -21.94
N GLY A 104 15.62 8.23 -21.73
CA GLY A 104 15.50 7.12 -22.67
C GLY A 104 16.70 6.16 -22.68
N GLU A 105 17.73 6.42 -21.88
CA GLU A 105 18.98 5.63 -21.81
C GLU A 105 18.94 4.59 -20.70
N TYR A 106 17.82 3.89 -20.55
CA TYR A 106 17.64 2.85 -19.53
C TYR A 106 17.57 1.46 -20.13
N THR A 107 17.91 0.45 -19.34
CA THR A 107 17.84 -0.96 -19.69
C THR A 107 16.58 -1.62 -19.12
N ILE A 108 16.29 -2.84 -19.58
CA ILE A 108 15.25 -3.68 -18.98
C ILE A 108 15.56 -4.00 -17.51
N GLU A 109 16.84 -4.14 -17.16
CA GLU A 109 17.28 -4.35 -15.78
C GLU A 109 17.00 -3.13 -14.90
N ASP A 110 17.16 -1.92 -15.42
CA ASP A 110 16.80 -0.70 -14.69
C ASP A 110 15.31 -0.65 -14.37
N LEU A 111 14.44 -1.05 -15.31
CA LEU A 111 13.00 -1.15 -15.07
C LEU A 111 12.67 -2.19 -14.00
N ARG A 112 13.33 -3.36 -14.05
CA ARG A 112 13.16 -4.41 -13.05
C ARG A 112 13.57 -3.94 -11.66
N LEU A 113 14.73 -3.31 -11.53
CA LEU A 113 15.25 -2.78 -10.26
C LEU A 113 14.40 -1.62 -9.75
N TYR A 114 13.87 -0.79 -10.64
CA TYR A 114 12.92 0.25 -10.26
C TYR A 114 11.61 -0.33 -9.71
N GLY A 115 11.12 -1.42 -10.30
CA GLY A 115 9.98 -2.17 -9.74
C GLY A 115 10.27 -2.73 -8.34
N ILE A 116 11.45 -3.30 -8.14
CA ILE A 116 11.91 -3.81 -6.82
C ILE A 116 12.02 -2.68 -5.78
N LEU A 117 12.53 -1.50 -6.18
CA LEU A 117 12.57 -0.33 -5.31
C LEU A 117 11.19 0.01 -4.73
N HIS A 118 10.15 -0.01 -5.58
CA HIS A 118 8.77 0.23 -5.14
C HIS A 118 8.23 -0.91 -4.27
N GLN A 119 8.58 -2.16 -4.56
CA GLN A 119 8.19 -3.31 -3.74
C GLN A 119 8.74 -3.19 -2.31
N TYR A 120 10.01 -2.88 -2.14
CA TYR A 120 10.61 -2.67 -0.81
C TYR A 120 9.98 -1.48 -0.07
N MET A 121 9.63 -0.40 -0.80
CA MET A 121 8.94 0.73 -0.17
C MET A 121 7.53 0.34 0.31
N MET A 122 6.84 -0.54 -0.39
CA MET A 122 5.54 -1.08 0.10
C MET A 122 5.70 -1.83 1.42
N GLU A 123 6.78 -2.59 1.59
CA GLU A 123 7.08 -3.30 2.85
C GLU A 123 7.34 -2.30 3.99
N VAL A 124 8.16 -1.29 3.76
CA VAL A 124 8.44 -0.21 4.73
C VAL A 124 7.15 0.53 5.12
N CYS A 125 6.28 0.82 4.15
CA CYS A 125 4.99 1.47 4.41
C CYS A 125 4.04 0.58 5.22
N ARG A 126 4.03 -0.74 4.97
CA ARG A 126 3.23 -1.70 5.75
C ARG A 126 3.66 -1.74 7.20
N ASP A 127 4.95 -1.91 7.47
CA ASP A 127 5.48 -1.94 8.82
C ASP A 127 5.16 -0.66 9.58
N LYS A 128 5.26 0.48 8.88
CA LYS A 128 4.94 1.79 9.46
C LYS A 128 3.45 1.96 9.75
N ALA A 129 2.59 1.47 8.87
CA ALA A 129 1.14 1.50 9.08
C ALA A 129 0.76 0.64 10.31
N GLU A 130 1.31 -0.56 10.43
CA GLU A 130 1.08 -1.44 11.58
C GLU A 130 1.53 -0.78 12.90
N GLU A 131 2.75 -0.22 12.93
CA GLU A 131 3.26 0.51 14.09
C GLU A 131 2.30 1.64 14.53
N ILE A 132 1.77 2.41 13.55
CA ILE A 132 0.88 3.54 13.85
C ILE A 132 -0.48 3.03 14.36
N PHE A 133 -1.07 2.00 13.74
CA PHE A 133 -2.31 1.40 14.23
C PHE A 133 -2.15 0.89 15.66
N ASP A 134 -1.04 0.21 15.96
CA ASP A 134 -0.77 -0.32 17.30
C ASP A 134 -0.60 0.79 18.34
N ARG A 135 -0.01 1.93 17.97
CA ARG A 135 0.07 3.09 18.85
C ARG A 135 -1.31 3.65 19.20
N VAL A 136 -2.25 3.68 18.26
CA VAL A 136 -3.64 4.11 18.51
C VAL A 136 -4.35 3.09 19.40
N ILE A 137 -4.25 1.81 19.04
CA ILE A 137 -4.90 0.71 19.77
C ILE A 137 -4.40 0.63 21.23
N LYS A 138 -3.11 0.86 21.43
CA LYS A 138 -2.49 0.85 22.77
C LYS A 138 -3.06 1.92 23.71
N LYS A 139 -3.57 3.04 23.18
CA LYS A 139 -4.22 4.09 23.98
C LYS A 139 -5.56 3.65 24.59
N GLY A 140 -6.19 2.64 23.96
CA GLY A 140 -7.46 2.09 24.40
C GLY A 140 -8.67 2.92 24.00
N PRO A 141 -9.88 2.39 24.21
CA PRO A 141 -11.12 3.04 23.78
C PRO A 141 -11.53 4.23 24.64
N ALA A 142 -10.93 4.41 25.82
CA ALA A 142 -11.31 5.48 26.75
C ALA A 142 -10.94 6.89 26.26
N GLU A 143 -9.91 7.02 25.42
CA GLU A 143 -9.46 8.31 24.88
C GLU A 143 -10.41 8.80 23.78
N ASP A 144 -10.69 7.94 22.79
CA ASP A 144 -11.68 8.17 21.72
C ASP A 144 -12.21 6.83 21.21
N PRO A 145 -13.41 6.41 21.63
CA PRO A 145 -14.00 5.14 21.22
C PRO A 145 -14.18 5.02 19.70
N SER A 146 -14.55 6.12 19.02
CA SER A 146 -14.80 6.11 17.58
C SER A 146 -13.51 5.85 16.81
N VAL A 147 -12.45 6.60 17.11
CA VAL A 147 -11.12 6.42 16.51
C VAL A 147 -10.56 5.04 16.85
N TYR A 148 -10.68 4.59 18.09
CA TYR A 148 -10.20 3.26 18.51
C TYR A 148 -10.83 2.14 17.67
N TRP A 149 -12.18 2.10 17.58
CA TRP A 149 -12.86 1.03 16.87
C TRP A 149 -12.73 1.11 15.35
N SER A 150 -12.68 2.31 14.78
CA SER A 150 -12.38 2.47 13.36
C SER A 150 -10.96 1.99 13.03
N THR A 151 -9.99 2.27 13.91
CA THR A 151 -8.61 1.77 13.75
C THR A 151 -8.54 0.24 13.88
N ARG A 152 -9.30 -0.35 14.80
CA ARG A 152 -9.39 -1.83 14.93
C ARG A 152 -9.91 -2.46 13.64
N ARG A 153 -10.98 -1.93 13.06
CA ARG A 153 -11.53 -2.44 11.78
C ARG A 153 -10.53 -2.24 10.62
N GLN A 154 -9.90 -1.07 10.57
CA GLN A 154 -8.88 -0.78 9.54
C GLN A 154 -7.66 -1.70 9.67
N LYS A 155 -7.20 -1.97 10.90
CA LYS A 155 -6.14 -2.95 11.14
C LYS A 155 -6.58 -4.35 10.74
N GLY A 156 -7.84 -4.70 10.95
CA GLY A 156 -8.40 -5.97 10.51
C GLY A 156 -8.33 -6.15 8.99
N TYR A 157 -8.73 -5.13 8.23
CA TYR A 157 -8.58 -5.12 6.78
C TYR A 157 -7.10 -5.23 6.35
N PHE A 158 -6.23 -4.44 6.98
CA PHE A 158 -4.78 -4.47 6.73
C PHE A 158 -4.18 -5.88 6.97
N LEU A 159 -4.50 -6.53 8.08
CA LEU A 159 -4.03 -7.88 8.38
C LEU A 159 -4.51 -8.91 7.36
N TRP A 160 -5.73 -8.74 6.85
CA TRP A 160 -6.22 -9.57 5.74
C TRP A 160 -5.41 -9.35 4.47
N GLU A 161 -5.15 -8.09 4.07
CA GLU A 161 -4.38 -7.77 2.86
C GLU A 161 -2.97 -8.39 2.88
N ILE A 162 -2.34 -8.47 4.04
CA ILE A 162 -1.00 -9.07 4.20
C ILE A 162 -1.02 -10.56 4.54
N GLY A 163 -2.18 -11.21 4.51
CA GLY A 163 -2.32 -12.66 4.77
C GLY A 163 -2.22 -13.07 6.24
N ARG A 164 -2.33 -12.13 7.18
CA ARG A 164 -2.27 -12.35 8.64
C ARG A 164 -3.63 -12.29 9.33
N ASN A 165 -4.70 -12.59 8.62
CA ASN A 165 -6.06 -12.44 9.12
C ASN A 165 -6.37 -13.31 10.37
N GLN A 166 -5.66 -14.43 10.56
CA GLN A 166 -5.83 -15.28 11.75
C GLN A 166 -5.60 -14.51 13.06
N GLU A 167 -4.74 -13.51 13.06
CA GLU A 167 -4.49 -12.68 14.25
C GLU A 167 -5.73 -11.90 14.72
N ASN A 168 -6.61 -11.51 13.79
CA ASN A 168 -7.89 -10.89 14.15
C ASN A 168 -8.81 -11.90 14.82
N ILE A 169 -8.92 -13.10 14.26
CA ILE A 169 -9.76 -14.18 14.83
C ILE A 169 -9.26 -14.49 16.23
N ASP A 170 -7.96 -14.73 16.41
CA ASP A 170 -7.34 -15.04 17.70
C ASP A 170 -7.54 -13.92 18.73
N THR A 171 -7.64 -12.66 18.26
CA THR A 171 -7.88 -11.51 19.15
C THR A 171 -9.33 -11.43 19.63
N PHE A 172 -10.31 -11.60 18.73
CA PHE A 172 -11.71 -11.31 19.06
C PHE A 172 -12.53 -12.53 19.44
N LEU A 173 -12.18 -13.71 18.96
CA LEU A 173 -12.93 -14.94 19.28
C LEU A 173 -13.05 -15.21 20.78
N PRO A 174 -11.98 -15.16 21.59
CA PRO A 174 -12.08 -15.38 23.03
C PRO A 174 -12.97 -14.34 23.74
N LEU A 175 -12.97 -13.09 23.27
CA LEU A 175 -13.77 -12.00 23.84
C LEU A 175 -15.27 -12.25 23.59
N VAL A 176 -15.62 -12.60 22.35
CA VAL A 176 -16.99 -12.86 21.94
C VAL A 176 -17.52 -14.16 22.56
N GLU A 177 -16.73 -15.23 22.61
CA GLU A 177 -17.09 -16.49 23.30
C GLU A 177 -17.26 -16.28 24.81
N GLY A 178 -16.47 -15.36 25.40
CA GLY A 178 -16.62 -14.91 26.77
C GLY A 178 -17.89 -14.08 27.04
N GLY A 179 -18.72 -13.85 26.02
CA GLY A 179 -19.99 -13.15 26.13
C GLY A 179 -19.90 -11.63 26.15
N SER A 180 -18.87 -11.07 25.50
CA SER A 180 -18.68 -9.60 25.41
C SER A 180 -19.97 -8.85 25.09
N ASN A 181 -20.18 -7.72 25.79
CA ASN A 181 -21.28 -6.78 25.56
C ASN A 181 -20.87 -5.64 24.60
N GLU A 182 -19.65 -5.65 24.09
CA GLU A 182 -19.14 -4.66 23.15
C GLU A 182 -19.43 -5.10 21.71
N LEU A 183 -20.41 -4.48 21.07
CA LEU A 183 -20.83 -4.81 19.70
C LEU A 183 -19.67 -4.79 18.71
N GLN A 184 -18.71 -3.85 18.89
CA GLN A 184 -17.59 -3.69 17.95
C GLN A 184 -16.65 -4.90 17.93
N GLU A 185 -16.53 -5.64 19.04
CA GLU A 185 -15.77 -6.90 19.08
C GLU A 185 -16.41 -7.99 18.22
N TRP A 186 -17.74 -8.08 18.26
CA TRP A 186 -18.50 -9.00 17.39
C TRP A 186 -18.33 -8.64 15.91
N ILE A 187 -18.41 -7.35 15.60
CA ILE A 187 -18.21 -6.88 14.21
C ILE A 187 -16.80 -7.18 13.70
N CYS A 188 -15.76 -6.94 14.51
CA CYS A 188 -14.40 -7.28 14.13
C CYS A 188 -14.19 -8.78 13.90
N LEU A 189 -14.83 -9.65 14.71
CA LEU A 189 -14.79 -11.09 14.52
C LEU A 189 -15.51 -11.52 13.25
N ILE A 190 -16.73 -11.01 13.01
CA ILE A 190 -17.52 -11.30 11.81
C ILE A 190 -16.75 -10.88 10.55
N GLN A 191 -16.15 -9.68 10.58
CA GLN A 191 -15.32 -9.18 9.50
C GLN A 191 -14.10 -10.08 9.24
N ALA A 192 -13.44 -10.56 10.30
CA ALA A 192 -12.29 -11.45 10.18
C ALA A 192 -12.65 -12.78 9.50
N TYR A 193 -13.77 -13.42 9.88
CA TYR A 193 -14.25 -14.63 9.22
C TYR A 193 -14.71 -14.36 7.78
N THR A 194 -15.31 -13.19 7.51
CA THR A 194 -15.72 -12.80 6.15
C THR A 194 -14.50 -12.66 5.25
N PHE A 195 -13.43 -12.03 5.72
CA PHE A 195 -12.17 -11.89 4.99
C PHE A 195 -11.44 -13.21 4.79
N ALA A 196 -11.53 -14.13 5.76
CA ALA A 196 -11.04 -15.50 5.61
C ALA A 196 -11.84 -16.32 4.59
N LYS A 197 -12.97 -15.78 4.09
CA LYS A 197 -13.97 -16.50 3.29
C LYS A 197 -14.61 -17.68 4.00
N GLU A 198 -14.57 -17.70 5.32
CA GLU A 198 -15.24 -18.66 6.19
C GLU A 198 -16.68 -18.18 6.45
N TYR A 199 -17.44 -18.04 5.35
CA TYR A 199 -18.75 -17.37 5.33
C TYR A 199 -19.78 -18.03 6.26
N GLU A 200 -19.77 -19.35 6.37
CA GLU A 200 -20.69 -20.07 7.27
C GLU A 200 -20.40 -19.73 8.73
N MET A 201 -19.12 -19.64 9.11
CA MET A 201 -18.73 -19.22 10.45
C MET A 201 -19.11 -17.77 10.70
N ALA A 202 -18.85 -16.87 9.75
CA ALA A 202 -19.27 -15.48 9.85
C ALA A 202 -20.79 -15.36 10.04
N TRP A 203 -21.58 -16.17 9.31
CA TRP A 203 -23.02 -16.18 9.41
C TRP A 203 -23.53 -16.69 10.77
N GLU A 204 -22.91 -17.74 11.33
CA GLU A 204 -23.22 -18.21 12.68
C GLU A 204 -22.99 -17.11 13.74
N TRP A 205 -21.91 -16.34 13.61
CA TRP A 205 -21.64 -15.24 14.53
C TRP A 205 -22.61 -14.07 14.33
N ILE A 206 -23.04 -13.76 13.10
CA ILE A 206 -24.10 -12.78 12.83
C ILE A 206 -25.39 -13.16 13.54
N LYS A 207 -25.87 -14.39 13.39
CA LYS A 207 -27.12 -14.84 14.06
C LYS A 207 -27.06 -14.71 15.59
N LYS A 208 -25.91 -15.05 16.18
CA LYS A 208 -25.70 -14.86 17.62
C LYS A 208 -25.68 -13.38 18.00
N ALA A 209 -25.01 -12.54 17.18
CA ALA A 209 -24.92 -11.10 17.41
C ALA A 209 -26.29 -10.42 17.26
N GLU A 210 -27.12 -10.78 16.26
CA GLU A 210 -28.48 -10.25 16.08
C GLU A 210 -29.39 -10.57 17.29
N SER A 211 -29.22 -11.75 17.87
CA SER A 211 -29.97 -12.12 19.09
C SER A 211 -29.61 -11.25 20.30
N LYS A 212 -28.38 -10.74 20.34
CA LYS A 212 -27.84 -9.90 21.41
C LYS A 212 -28.06 -8.41 21.16
N PHE A 213 -27.97 -7.97 19.89
CA PHE A 213 -28.02 -6.57 19.45
C PHE A 213 -29.07 -6.37 18.33
N PRO A 214 -30.36 -6.64 18.57
CA PRO A 214 -31.39 -6.69 17.51
C PRO A 214 -31.67 -5.37 16.80
N GLU A 215 -31.31 -4.23 17.43
CA GLU A 215 -31.53 -2.88 16.89
C GLU A 215 -30.24 -2.26 16.34
N SER A 216 -29.29 -3.10 15.91
CA SER A 216 -28.01 -2.62 15.38
C SER A 216 -28.02 -2.48 13.85
N ALA A 217 -28.11 -1.27 13.34
CA ALA A 217 -28.04 -1.00 11.89
C ALA A 217 -26.73 -1.53 11.27
N ILE A 218 -25.59 -1.31 11.93
CA ILE A 218 -24.29 -1.75 11.43
C ILE A 218 -24.22 -3.28 11.31
N LEU A 219 -24.83 -4.03 12.22
CA LEU A 219 -24.87 -5.49 12.17
C LEU A 219 -25.67 -5.98 10.95
N HIS A 220 -26.81 -5.34 10.68
CA HIS A 220 -27.60 -5.63 9.47
C HIS A 220 -26.85 -5.28 8.18
N ILE A 221 -26.01 -4.23 8.17
CA ILE A 221 -25.14 -3.96 7.03
C ILE A 221 -24.19 -5.14 6.78
N TYR A 222 -23.47 -5.59 7.82
CA TYR A 222 -22.55 -6.73 7.70
C TYR A 222 -23.26 -8.03 7.32
N ALA A 223 -24.48 -8.27 7.84
CA ALA A 223 -25.28 -9.42 7.46
C ALA A 223 -25.63 -9.41 5.96
N GLY A 224 -26.11 -8.29 5.45
CA GLY A 224 -26.41 -8.13 4.03
C GLY A 224 -25.16 -8.28 3.14
N ASP A 225 -24.04 -7.66 3.51
CA ASP A 225 -22.80 -7.72 2.75
C ASP A 225 -22.19 -9.14 2.76
N LEU A 226 -22.31 -9.87 3.86
CA LEU A 226 -21.93 -11.27 3.93
C LEU A 226 -22.80 -12.14 3.01
N LEU A 227 -24.12 -11.99 3.07
CA LEU A 227 -25.05 -12.72 2.22
C LEU A 227 -24.83 -12.42 0.73
N ARG A 228 -24.51 -11.16 0.38
CA ARG A 228 -24.08 -10.80 -0.96
C ARG A 228 -22.79 -11.55 -1.36
N SER A 229 -21.80 -11.64 -0.48
CA SER A 229 -20.56 -12.37 -0.72
C SER A 229 -20.81 -13.87 -0.96
N MET A 230 -21.84 -14.43 -0.33
CA MET A 230 -22.37 -15.79 -0.54
C MET A 230 -23.26 -15.90 -1.79
N LYS A 231 -23.52 -14.80 -2.51
CA LYS A 231 -24.47 -14.70 -3.64
C LYS A 231 -25.92 -15.01 -3.28
N ARG A 232 -26.29 -14.85 -2.01
CA ARG A 232 -27.65 -15.00 -1.48
C ARG A 232 -28.35 -13.64 -1.50
N TYR A 233 -28.51 -13.06 -2.69
CA TYR A 233 -28.96 -11.68 -2.87
C TYR A 233 -30.34 -11.43 -2.30
N ASP A 234 -31.31 -12.34 -2.52
CA ASP A 234 -32.70 -12.19 -2.03
C ASP A 234 -32.75 -12.08 -0.51
N GLU A 235 -31.82 -12.72 0.20
CA GLU A 235 -31.73 -12.66 1.65
C GLU A 235 -30.96 -11.43 2.13
N ALA A 236 -30.07 -10.87 1.33
CA ALA A 236 -29.29 -9.68 1.66
C ALA A 236 -30.16 -8.41 1.72
N PHE A 237 -31.08 -8.22 0.77
CA PHE A 237 -31.92 -7.02 0.68
C PHE A 237 -32.73 -6.72 1.95
N PRO A 238 -33.40 -7.68 2.61
CA PRO A 238 -34.09 -7.42 3.87
C PRO A 238 -33.21 -6.84 4.98
N HIS A 239 -31.95 -7.31 5.09
CA HIS A 239 -31.01 -6.79 6.09
C HIS A 239 -30.63 -5.34 5.79
N TRP A 240 -30.25 -5.00 4.57
CA TRP A 240 -29.94 -3.61 4.21
C TRP A 240 -31.14 -2.68 4.36
N LYS A 241 -32.34 -3.13 4.02
CA LYS A 241 -33.57 -2.35 4.25
C LYS A 241 -33.80 -2.11 5.74
N ARG A 242 -33.58 -3.13 6.57
CA ARG A 242 -33.68 -2.96 8.02
C ARG A 242 -32.65 -1.98 8.57
N ALA A 243 -31.44 -2.01 8.08
CA ALA A 243 -30.41 -1.04 8.43
C ALA A 243 -30.82 0.40 8.07
N LEU A 244 -31.41 0.62 6.89
CA LEU A 244 -31.93 1.94 6.48
C LEU A 244 -33.13 2.39 7.32
N GLU A 245 -33.96 1.49 7.82
CA GLU A 245 -35.04 1.83 8.75
C GLU A 245 -34.50 2.28 10.10
N LEU A 246 -33.44 1.64 10.59
CA LEU A 246 -32.80 1.95 11.87
C LEU A 246 -31.99 3.25 11.80
N GLU A 247 -31.24 3.44 10.72
CA GLU A 247 -30.36 4.59 10.50
C GLU A 247 -30.56 5.15 9.07
N PRO A 248 -31.62 5.93 8.82
CA PRO A 248 -31.95 6.43 7.47
C PRO A 248 -30.89 7.35 6.88
N GLU A 249 -30.02 7.92 7.71
CA GLU A 249 -28.98 8.84 7.28
C GLU A 249 -27.69 8.12 6.83
N TRP A 250 -27.56 6.84 7.14
CA TRP A 250 -26.37 6.07 6.73
C TRP A 250 -26.49 5.62 5.28
N CYS A 251 -25.56 6.07 4.44
CA CYS A 251 -25.58 5.74 3.01
C CYS A 251 -25.02 4.35 2.70
N ASP A 252 -24.34 3.70 3.66
CA ASP A 252 -23.66 2.41 3.43
C ASP A 252 -24.59 1.35 2.86
N SER A 253 -25.74 1.13 3.51
CA SER A 253 -26.74 0.16 3.04
C SER A 253 -27.30 0.51 1.66
N ALA A 254 -27.50 1.80 1.38
CA ALA A 254 -27.96 2.25 0.07
C ALA A 254 -26.93 1.96 -1.02
N TYR A 255 -25.65 2.17 -0.73
CA TYR A 255 -24.56 1.79 -1.63
C TYR A 255 -24.46 0.28 -1.81
N SER A 256 -24.63 -0.52 -0.73
CA SER A 256 -24.64 -1.98 -0.81
C SER A 256 -25.78 -2.49 -1.69
N ILE A 257 -26.99 -1.93 -1.55
CA ILE A 257 -28.15 -2.24 -2.41
C ILE A 257 -27.84 -1.89 -3.88
N ALA A 258 -27.37 -0.68 -4.15
CA ALA A 258 -27.07 -0.23 -5.52
C ALA A 258 -26.00 -1.10 -6.19
N SER A 259 -24.91 -1.39 -5.47
CA SER A 259 -23.84 -2.24 -5.99
C SER A 259 -24.24 -3.70 -6.14
N CYS A 260 -25.20 -4.19 -5.32
CA CYS A 260 -25.75 -5.52 -5.48
C CYS A 260 -26.58 -5.64 -6.77
N TYR A 261 -27.42 -4.65 -7.10
CA TYR A 261 -28.12 -4.62 -8.39
C TYR A 261 -27.14 -4.59 -9.57
N GLU A 262 -26.05 -3.82 -9.47
CA GLU A 262 -25.01 -3.79 -10.50
C GLU A 262 -24.35 -5.16 -10.69
N GLU A 263 -24.04 -5.86 -9.61
CA GLU A 263 -23.46 -7.21 -9.63
C GLU A 263 -24.40 -8.25 -10.23
N MET A 264 -25.70 -8.11 -10.00
CA MET A 264 -26.76 -8.94 -10.59
C MET A 264 -27.00 -8.63 -12.08
N GLY A 265 -26.41 -7.55 -12.61
CA GLY A 265 -26.65 -7.08 -13.98
C GLY A 265 -27.94 -6.26 -14.15
N ASP A 266 -28.61 -5.93 -13.06
CA ASP A 266 -29.81 -5.10 -13.03
C ASP A 266 -29.40 -3.62 -13.03
N TYR A 267 -28.90 -3.17 -14.15
CA TYR A 267 -28.37 -1.81 -14.28
C TYR A 267 -29.43 -0.71 -14.16
N GLU A 268 -30.71 -1.02 -14.41
CA GLU A 268 -31.81 -0.07 -14.26
C GLU A 268 -32.06 0.25 -12.78
N ASN A 269 -32.19 -0.76 -11.93
CA ASN A 269 -32.33 -0.57 -10.50
C ASN A 269 -31.04 -0.02 -9.86
N ALA A 270 -29.84 -0.43 -10.32
CA ALA A 270 -28.58 0.14 -9.88
C ALA A 270 -28.51 1.64 -10.19
N TYR A 271 -28.85 2.07 -11.43
CA TYR A 271 -28.90 3.45 -11.85
C TYR A 271 -29.83 4.29 -10.95
N THR A 272 -31.04 3.77 -10.71
CA THR A 272 -32.03 4.43 -9.86
C THR A 272 -31.52 4.59 -8.43
N ALA A 273 -30.97 3.53 -7.86
CA ALA A 273 -30.48 3.53 -6.48
C ALA A 273 -29.27 4.50 -6.30
N TYR A 274 -28.31 4.53 -7.23
CA TYR A 274 -27.21 5.48 -7.14
C TYR A 274 -27.67 6.94 -7.25
N ASN A 275 -28.65 7.26 -8.10
CA ASN A 275 -29.20 8.61 -8.15
C ASN A 275 -29.95 8.99 -6.87
N GLN A 276 -30.68 8.05 -6.26
CA GLN A 276 -31.34 8.30 -4.98
C GLN A 276 -30.33 8.61 -3.86
N ILE A 277 -29.15 7.96 -3.86
CA ILE A 277 -28.06 8.29 -2.93
C ILE A 277 -27.58 9.73 -3.18
N ALA A 278 -27.32 10.11 -4.43
CA ALA A 278 -26.87 11.45 -4.78
C ALA A 278 -27.88 12.51 -4.35
N ASP A 279 -29.17 12.28 -4.65
CA ASP A 279 -30.26 13.21 -4.29
C ASP A 279 -30.45 13.32 -2.76
N ASN A 280 -30.19 12.23 -2.02
CA ASN A 280 -30.20 12.27 -0.56
C ASN A 280 -29.05 13.11 -0.01
N LEU A 281 -27.84 12.92 -0.52
CA LEU A 281 -26.65 13.69 -0.13
C LEU A 281 -26.85 15.18 -0.42
N GLU A 282 -27.36 15.53 -1.61
CA GLU A 282 -27.63 16.90 -2.01
C GLU A 282 -28.64 17.59 -1.07
N ARG A 283 -29.77 16.90 -0.76
CA ARG A 283 -30.77 17.40 0.22
C ARG A 283 -30.19 17.65 1.61
N ARG A 284 -29.13 16.96 1.97
CA ARG A 284 -28.42 17.09 3.26
C ARG A 284 -27.28 18.11 3.22
N GLY A 285 -27.01 18.74 2.07
CA GLY A 285 -25.97 19.74 1.88
C GLY A 285 -24.57 19.17 1.68
N PHE A 286 -24.44 17.89 1.30
CA PHE A 286 -23.18 17.21 0.98
C PHE A 286 -22.92 17.22 -0.52
N ASP A 287 -22.92 18.39 -1.14
CA ASP A 287 -22.85 18.55 -2.60
C ASP A 287 -21.57 17.98 -3.21
N ALA A 288 -20.46 18.03 -2.48
CA ALA A 288 -19.17 17.50 -2.96
C ALA A 288 -19.19 15.96 -3.09
N GLU A 289 -19.94 15.27 -2.23
CA GLU A 289 -20.06 13.83 -2.19
C GLU A 289 -21.02 13.25 -3.23
N THR A 290 -21.86 14.10 -3.86
CA THR A 290 -22.84 13.65 -4.88
C THR A 290 -22.20 13.21 -6.19
N ASN A 291 -20.98 13.67 -6.47
CA ASN A 291 -20.28 13.35 -7.72
C ASN A 291 -20.03 11.85 -7.89
N TRP A 292 -19.68 11.15 -6.82
CA TRP A 292 -19.34 9.74 -6.89
C TRP A 292 -20.54 8.85 -7.25
N PRO A 293 -21.68 8.90 -6.53
CA PRO A 293 -22.85 8.09 -6.90
C PRO A 293 -23.43 8.50 -8.28
N ARG A 294 -23.36 9.78 -8.70
CA ARG A 294 -23.78 10.18 -10.06
C ARG A 294 -22.88 9.56 -11.14
N GLN A 295 -21.57 9.44 -10.92
CA GLN A 295 -20.66 8.75 -11.83
C GLN A 295 -20.96 7.25 -11.92
N LEU A 296 -21.28 6.61 -10.80
CA LEU A 296 -21.67 5.20 -10.78
C LEU A 296 -22.99 4.98 -11.53
N ALA A 297 -23.99 5.84 -11.31
CA ALA A 297 -25.23 5.82 -12.06
C ALA A 297 -24.97 5.94 -13.58
N GLU A 298 -24.13 6.89 -14.00
CA GLU A 298 -23.80 7.07 -15.41
C GLU A 298 -23.12 5.82 -16.03
N LYS A 299 -22.24 5.15 -15.28
CA LYS A 299 -21.66 3.87 -15.72
C LYS A 299 -22.74 2.79 -15.91
N CYS A 300 -23.73 2.71 -15.03
CA CYS A 300 -24.85 1.78 -15.17
C CYS A 300 -25.68 2.13 -16.41
N ARG A 301 -25.94 3.41 -16.68
CA ARG A 301 -26.63 3.87 -17.89
C ARG A 301 -25.91 3.47 -19.17
N GLN A 302 -24.58 3.57 -19.21
CA GLN A 302 -23.77 3.13 -20.34
C GLN A 302 -23.85 1.62 -20.55
N LYS A 303 -23.88 0.84 -19.48
CA LYS A 303 -24.02 -0.63 -19.57
C LYS A 303 -25.41 -1.04 -20.08
N MET A 304 -26.48 -0.33 -19.70
CA MET A 304 -27.82 -0.55 -20.26
C MET A 304 -27.91 -0.30 -21.78
N ALA A 305 -27.11 0.63 -22.29
CA ALA A 305 -27.11 0.95 -23.72
C ALA A 305 -26.35 -0.09 -24.59
N ILE A 306 -25.58 -0.96 -23.96
CA ILE A 306 -24.74 -1.99 -24.61
C ILE A 306 -25.41 -3.38 -24.51
N ALA A 307 -26.25 -3.60 -23.52
CA ALA A 307 -26.99 -4.85 -23.28
C ALA A 307 -28.28 -4.89 -24.12
#